data_169003f7de1e4545a9cab7ab2c49f4ae
#
_entry.id   169003f7de1e4545a9cab7ab2c49f4ae
#
_cell.length_a   1.000
_cell.length_b   1.000
_cell.length_c   1.000
_cell.angle_alpha   90.00
_cell.angle_beta   90.00
_cell.angle_gamma   90.00
#
_symmetry.space_group_name_H-M   'P 1'
#
loop_
_entity.id
_entity.type
_entity.pdbx_description
1 polymer ?
#
loop_
_entity_poly.entity_id
_entity_poly.type
_entity_poly.pdbx_seq_one_letter_code
_entity_poly.pdbx_strand_id
1 'polypeptide(L)'
;MSPASRQHQAREWLLSPQGSGHPRVKLCGVSREEDVRSVAQTRPDMCGFIVDFPQSHRSVSVERLTELCELLDEEDAKVAARMATSGNPVSLHPIWRVGVFVDEPLDSLIRIVTNGSVDLVQLHGNESNAYISELRHRTRVGAIQAFRVRGSEDVSRAEGSSADMILLDSGQGSGRAFDWGDVSRVHRPFILAGGLTPETIGKALTEVRPWGIDMSSGIETDKLKDPAKIAAAVDGVHRWRL
;
A
#
# COMPACT_ATOMS: atom_id res chain seq x y z
N MET A 1 -21.97 -1.41 2.79
CA MET A 1 -21.15 -1.85 3.95
C MET A 1 -20.81 -0.63 4.78
N SER A 2 -20.83 -0.71 6.14
CA SER A 2 -20.38 0.43 6.98
C SER A 2 -18.86 0.61 6.89
N PRO A 3 -18.32 1.83 7.09
CA PRO A 3 -16.87 2.07 7.12
C PRO A 3 -16.14 1.13 8.10
N ALA A 4 -16.64 0.98 9.31
CA ALA A 4 -16.03 0.11 10.33
C ALA A 4 -16.01 -1.38 9.90
N SER A 5 -17.04 -1.86 9.21
CA SER A 5 -17.07 -3.24 8.69
C SER A 5 -16.06 -3.43 7.56
N ARG A 6 -15.90 -2.43 6.70
CA ARG A 6 -14.93 -2.47 5.60
C ARG A 6 -13.49 -2.44 6.13
N GLN A 7 -13.20 -1.59 7.11
CA GLN A 7 -11.91 -1.52 7.79
C GLN A 7 -11.57 -2.83 8.52
N HIS A 8 -12.53 -3.45 9.16
CA HIS A 8 -12.34 -4.76 9.78
C HIS A 8 -11.96 -5.83 8.75
N GLN A 9 -12.68 -5.91 7.63
CA GLN A 9 -12.37 -6.84 6.54
C GLN A 9 -10.98 -6.56 5.92
N ALA A 10 -10.63 -5.29 5.72
CA ALA A 10 -9.32 -4.91 5.20
C ALA A 10 -8.19 -5.36 6.14
N ARG A 11 -8.39 -5.21 7.46
CA ARG A 11 -7.43 -5.66 8.47
C ARG A 11 -7.30 -7.19 8.51
N GLU A 12 -8.40 -7.92 8.49
CA GLU A 12 -8.40 -9.39 8.40
C GLU A 12 -7.66 -9.87 7.15
N TRP A 13 -7.91 -9.21 6.01
CA TRP A 13 -7.20 -9.50 4.78
C TRP A 13 -5.70 -9.20 4.89
N LEU A 14 -5.31 -8.08 5.49
CA LEU A 14 -3.91 -7.70 5.71
C LEU A 14 -3.15 -8.73 6.57
N LEU A 15 -3.83 -9.31 7.55
CA LEU A 15 -3.28 -10.34 8.43
C LEU A 15 -3.35 -11.75 7.84
N SER A 16 -4.04 -11.93 6.71
CA SER A 16 -4.16 -13.26 6.10
C SER A 16 -2.82 -13.75 5.57
N PRO A 17 -2.52 -15.04 5.69
CA PRO A 17 -1.35 -15.62 5.07
C PRO A 17 -1.32 -15.36 3.58
N GLN A 18 -0.14 -15.23 3.01
CA GLN A 18 -0.01 -15.24 1.56
C GLN A 18 -0.51 -16.60 1.06
N GLY A 19 -1.66 -16.58 0.35
CA GLY A 19 -2.21 -17.80 -0.24
C GLY A 19 -1.32 -18.36 -1.36
N SER A 20 -1.73 -19.48 -1.96
CA SER A 20 -1.03 -20.12 -3.10
C SER A 20 -1.06 -19.28 -4.40
N GLY A 21 -1.42 -17.99 -4.31
CA GLY A 21 -1.52 -17.08 -5.45
C GLY A 21 -0.22 -16.30 -5.71
N HIS A 22 -0.38 -15.10 -6.20
CA HIS A 22 0.70 -14.12 -6.39
C HIS A 22 0.92 -13.27 -5.12
N PRO A 23 2.07 -12.61 -4.97
CA PRO A 23 2.29 -11.58 -3.96
C PRO A 23 1.28 -10.44 -4.08
N ARG A 24 1.03 -9.74 -2.99
CA ARG A 24 0.13 -8.59 -2.99
C ARG A 24 0.79 -7.39 -3.66
N VAL A 25 -0.01 -6.53 -4.30
CA VAL A 25 0.48 -5.33 -4.97
C VAL A 25 -0.21 -4.08 -4.46
N LYS A 26 0.59 -3.11 -4.03
CA LYS A 26 0.16 -1.77 -3.64
C LYS A 26 0.72 -0.75 -4.65
N LEU A 27 -0.13 0.15 -5.12
CA LEU A 27 0.27 1.31 -5.89
C LEU A 27 0.07 2.56 -5.04
N CYS A 28 1.12 3.35 -4.85
CA CYS A 28 1.15 4.44 -3.87
C CYS A 28 1.37 5.82 -4.49
N GLY A 29 0.82 6.84 -3.82
CA GLY A 29 0.95 8.23 -4.26
C GLY A 29 0.05 8.57 -5.45
N VAL A 30 -1.15 8.00 -5.47
CA VAL A 30 -2.24 8.36 -6.38
C VAL A 30 -2.79 9.72 -5.95
N SER A 31 -2.95 10.67 -6.87
CA SER A 31 -3.37 12.05 -6.53
C SER A 31 -4.34 12.69 -7.52
N ARG A 32 -4.53 12.07 -8.69
CA ARG A 32 -5.42 12.58 -9.75
C ARG A 32 -6.48 11.55 -10.10
N GLU A 33 -7.57 12.00 -10.69
CA GLU A 33 -8.65 11.13 -11.15
C GLU A 33 -8.20 10.14 -12.24
N GLU A 34 -7.34 10.59 -13.16
CA GLU A 34 -6.78 9.73 -14.20
C GLU A 34 -5.95 8.59 -13.59
N ASP A 35 -5.23 8.87 -12.51
CA ASP A 35 -4.47 7.86 -11.78
C ASP A 35 -5.42 6.83 -11.16
N VAL A 36 -6.51 7.29 -10.53
CA VAL A 36 -7.55 6.42 -9.93
C VAL A 36 -8.18 5.52 -10.98
N ARG A 37 -8.55 6.05 -12.13
CA ARG A 37 -9.13 5.26 -13.22
C ARG A 37 -8.14 4.20 -13.74
N SER A 38 -6.86 4.56 -13.86
CA SER A 38 -5.82 3.61 -14.28
C SER A 38 -5.62 2.50 -13.26
N VAL A 39 -5.62 2.84 -11.97
CA VAL A 39 -5.54 1.87 -10.86
C VAL A 39 -6.76 0.94 -10.87
N ALA A 40 -7.97 1.47 -10.99
CA ALA A 40 -9.19 0.66 -11.02
C ALA A 40 -9.22 -0.34 -12.19
N GLN A 41 -8.70 0.05 -13.38
CA GLN A 41 -8.64 -0.84 -14.55
C GLN A 41 -7.74 -2.05 -14.33
N THR A 42 -6.66 -1.90 -13.56
CA THR A 42 -5.66 -2.95 -13.33
C THR A 42 -5.90 -3.76 -12.07
N ARG A 43 -6.74 -3.26 -11.16
CA ARG A 43 -7.11 -3.89 -9.88
C ARG A 43 -5.94 -4.42 -9.06
N PRO A 44 -5.00 -3.54 -8.62
CA PRO A 44 -4.07 -3.92 -7.56
C PRO A 44 -4.83 -4.26 -6.27
N ASP A 45 -4.16 -4.89 -5.31
CA ASP A 45 -4.79 -5.18 -4.02
C ASP A 45 -5.03 -3.92 -3.18
N MET A 46 -4.13 -2.92 -3.28
CA MET A 46 -4.16 -1.69 -2.49
C MET A 46 -3.85 -0.46 -3.33
N CYS A 47 -4.51 0.66 -3.01
CA CYS A 47 -4.27 1.99 -3.57
C CYS A 47 -3.92 2.97 -2.44
N GLY A 48 -2.74 3.60 -2.50
CA GLY A 48 -2.21 4.49 -1.48
C GLY A 48 -2.31 5.97 -1.85
N PHE A 49 -2.79 6.78 -0.91
CA PHE A 49 -2.91 8.24 -1.01
C PHE A 49 -2.06 8.88 0.09
N ILE A 50 -1.16 9.79 -0.27
CA ILE A 50 -0.35 10.55 0.70
C ILE A 50 -1.18 11.74 1.16
N VAL A 51 -1.46 11.83 2.46
CA VAL A 51 -2.42 12.78 3.01
C VAL A 51 -1.70 13.88 3.77
N ASP A 52 -2.04 15.14 3.49
CA ASP A 52 -1.56 16.35 4.18
C ASP A 52 -0.05 16.40 4.44
N PHE A 53 0.75 15.97 3.46
CA PHE A 53 2.20 16.01 3.51
C PHE A 53 2.77 16.87 2.36
N PRO A 54 2.81 18.21 2.48
CA PRO A 54 3.15 19.13 1.39
C PRO A 54 4.56 18.95 0.79
N GLN A 55 5.48 18.28 1.49
CA GLN A 55 6.81 17.93 0.97
C GLN A 55 6.75 16.94 -0.19
N SER A 56 5.64 16.21 -0.33
CA SER A 56 5.41 15.31 -1.45
C SER A 56 4.53 15.98 -2.52
N HIS A 57 4.99 15.97 -3.78
CA HIS A 57 4.17 16.41 -4.90
C HIS A 57 2.95 15.52 -5.16
N ARG A 58 2.84 14.39 -4.48
CA ARG A 58 1.73 13.43 -4.54
C ARG A 58 0.73 13.63 -3.41
N SER A 59 0.96 14.64 -2.56
CA SER A 59 0.10 14.90 -1.40
C SER A 59 -1.27 15.39 -1.83
N VAL A 60 -2.31 14.90 -1.16
CA VAL A 60 -3.70 15.35 -1.30
C VAL A 60 -4.23 15.84 0.05
N SER A 61 -5.18 16.76 0.04
CA SER A 61 -5.92 17.14 1.27
C SER A 61 -6.89 16.02 1.69
N VAL A 62 -7.41 16.09 2.90
CA VAL A 62 -8.43 15.14 3.40
C VAL A 62 -9.70 15.18 2.54
N GLU A 63 -10.11 16.36 2.08
CA GLU A 63 -11.27 16.52 1.19
C GLU A 63 -11.02 15.81 -0.15
N ARG A 64 -9.82 16.05 -0.73
CA ARG A 64 -9.45 15.42 -2.00
C ARG A 64 -9.29 13.90 -1.86
N LEU A 65 -8.78 13.42 -0.74
CA LEU A 65 -8.74 12.00 -0.40
C LEU A 65 -10.13 11.37 -0.50
N THR A 66 -11.14 12.00 0.11
CA THR A 66 -12.50 11.49 0.11
C THR A 66 -13.06 11.39 -1.32
N GLU A 67 -12.92 12.43 -2.13
CA GLU A 67 -13.34 12.43 -3.53
C GLU A 67 -12.68 11.31 -4.36
N LEU A 68 -11.36 11.16 -4.20
CA LEU A 68 -10.60 10.13 -4.94
C LEU A 68 -10.95 8.71 -4.48
N CYS A 69 -11.24 8.52 -3.19
CA CYS A 69 -11.68 7.24 -2.66
C CYS A 69 -13.08 6.85 -3.14
N GLU A 70 -14.00 7.81 -3.20
CA GLU A 70 -15.33 7.59 -3.77
C GLU A 70 -15.25 7.22 -5.26
N LEU A 71 -14.45 7.95 -6.03
CA LEU A 71 -14.18 7.64 -7.44
C LEU A 71 -13.56 6.24 -7.62
N LEU A 72 -12.63 5.86 -6.74
CA LEU A 72 -12.01 4.53 -6.79
C LEU A 72 -13.03 3.42 -6.58
N ASP A 73 -13.92 3.58 -5.60
CA ASP A 73 -14.99 2.61 -5.32
C ASP A 73 -15.95 2.48 -6.51
N GLU A 74 -16.33 3.58 -7.14
CA GLU A 74 -17.20 3.58 -8.31
C GLU A 74 -16.54 2.88 -9.51
N GLU A 75 -15.30 3.21 -9.82
CA GLU A 75 -14.59 2.64 -10.96
C GLU A 75 -14.24 1.15 -10.74
N ASP A 76 -13.83 0.76 -9.51
CA ASP A 76 -13.57 -0.64 -9.18
C ASP A 76 -14.84 -1.48 -9.29
N ALA A 77 -15.98 -0.98 -8.84
CA ALA A 77 -17.27 -1.66 -8.99
C ALA A 77 -17.65 -1.87 -10.46
N LYS A 78 -17.43 -0.86 -11.32
CA LYS A 78 -17.68 -0.96 -12.77
C LYS A 78 -16.78 -2.03 -13.43
N VAL A 79 -15.51 -2.08 -13.05
CA VAL A 79 -14.56 -3.07 -13.57
C VAL A 79 -14.92 -4.47 -13.08
N ALA A 80 -15.20 -4.63 -11.78
CA ALA A 80 -15.60 -5.89 -11.19
C ALA A 80 -16.87 -6.48 -11.85
N ALA A 81 -17.88 -5.62 -12.10
CA ALA A 81 -19.11 -6.04 -12.79
C ALA A 81 -18.83 -6.54 -14.22
N ARG A 82 -17.97 -5.85 -14.99
CA ARG A 82 -17.57 -6.29 -16.34
C ARG A 82 -16.81 -7.62 -16.31
N MET A 83 -15.91 -7.81 -15.36
CA MET A 83 -15.16 -9.06 -15.21
C MET A 83 -16.09 -10.23 -14.87
N ALA A 84 -17.04 -10.03 -13.98
CA ALA A 84 -18.01 -11.06 -13.59
C ALA A 84 -18.86 -11.51 -14.79
N THR A 85 -19.25 -10.62 -15.71
CA THR A 85 -20.01 -10.96 -16.91
C THR A 85 -19.17 -11.68 -17.96
N SER A 86 -17.86 -11.51 -17.98
CA SER A 86 -16.95 -12.18 -18.93
C SER A 86 -16.48 -13.56 -18.48
N GLY A 87 -16.92 -14.03 -17.31
CA GLY A 87 -16.51 -15.33 -16.76
C GLY A 87 -15.07 -15.38 -16.23
N ASN A 88 -14.40 -14.25 -16.15
CA ASN A 88 -13.07 -14.16 -15.57
C ASN A 88 -13.13 -14.24 -14.03
N PRO A 89 -12.21 -14.95 -13.38
CA PRO A 89 -12.14 -14.95 -11.92
C PRO A 89 -11.85 -13.52 -11.43
N VAL A 90 -12.78 -12.97 -10.67
CA VAL A 90 -12.62 -11.65 -10.04
C VAL A 90 -12.02 -11.85 -8.65
N SER A 91 -11.04 -11.03 -8.28
CA SER A 91 -10.64 -10.95 -6.87
C SER A 91 -11.86 -10.66 -6.01
N LEU A 92 -12.03 -11.43 -4.94
CA LEU A 92 -13.21 -11.37 -4.08
C LEU A 92 -13.22 -10.14 -3.15
N HIS A 93 -12.15 -9.35 -3.14
CA HIS A 93 -12.08 -8.14 -2.33
C HIS A 93 -12.00 -6.88 -3.21
N PRO A 94 -12.46 -5.72 -2.70
CA PRO A 94 -12.27 -4.44 -3.38
C PRO A 94 -10.80 -4.03 -3.35
N ILE A 95 -10.43 -3.01 -4.12
CA ILE A 95 -9.13 -2.35 -3.96
C ILE A 95 -9.13 -1.64 -2.61
N TRP A 96 -8.23 -2.04 -1.68
CA TRP A 96 -8.16 -1.44 -0.35
C TRP A 96 -7.55 -0.04 -0.41
N ARG A 97 -8.23 0.94 0.17
CA ARG A 97 -7.81 2.35 0.23
C ARG A 97 -6.86 2.55 1.41
N VAL A 98 -5.62 2.94 1.13
CA VAL A 98 -4.58 3.14 2.14
C VAL A 98 -4.25 4.62 2.27
N GLY A 99 -4.57 5.24 3.40
CA GLY A 99 -4.08 6.58 3.72
C GLY A 99 -2.64 6.50 4.24
N VAL A 100 -1.73 7.26 3.64
CA VAL A 100 -0.32 7.34 4.06
C VAL A 100 -0.11 8.65 4.81
N PHE A 101 0.34 8.55 6.06
CA PHE A 101 0.50 9.65 7.00
C PHE A 101 1.93 9.72 7.49
N VAL A 102 2.41 10.92 7.80
CA VAL A 102 3.75 11.19 8.31
C VAL A 102 3.61 12.06 9.55
N ASP A 103 3.84 11.48 10.72
CA ASP A 103 3.76 12.15 12.02
C ASP A 103 2.42 12.90 12.25
N GLU A 104 1.33 12.39 11.69
CA GLU A 104 -0.01 12.99 11.84
C GLU A 104 -0.46 12.93 13.31
N PRO A 105 -0.99 14.02 13.90
CA PRO A 105 -1.56 13.97 15.25
C PRO A 105 -2.65 12.90 15.37
N LEU A 106 -2.56 12.08 16.43
CA LEU A 106 -3.43 10.91 16.60
C LEU A 106 -4.92 11.23 16.52
N ASP A 107 -5.37 12.31 17.15
CA ASP A 107 -6.79 12.69 17.11
C ASP A 107 -7.26 13.12 15.70
N SER A 108 -6.36 13.71 14.92
CA SER A 108 -6.63 14.04 13.52
C SER A 108 -6.75 12.76 12.67
N LEU A 109 -5.78 11.84 12.81
CA LEU A 109 -5.83 10.56 12.12
C LEU A 109 -7.10 9.77 12.45
N ILE A 110 -7.51 9.74 13.73
CA ILE A 110 -8.74 9.06 14.14
C ILE A 110 -9.96 9.66 13.46
N ARG A 111 -10.06 10.99 13.31
CA ARG A 111 -11.16 11.63 12.58
C ARG A 111 -11.19 11.19 11.12
N ILE A 112 -10.04 11.16 10.45
CA ILE A 112 -9.93 10.74 9.04
C ILE A 112 -10.35 9.27 8.88
N VAL A 113 -9.89 8.41 9.76
CA VAL A 113 -10.24 6.98 9.76
C VAL A 113 -11.75 6.81 10.01
N THR A 114 -12.31 7.54 10.97
CA THR A 114 -13.72 7.38 11.38
C THR A 114 -14.70 7.87 10.31
N ASN A 115 -14.32 8.84 9.47
CA ASN A 115 -15.17 9.27 8.36
C ASN A 115 -15.29 8.21 7.25
N GLY A 116 -14.41 7.20 7.22
CA GLY A 116 -14.51 6.05 6.33
C GLY A 116 -13.85 6.22 4.96
N SER A 117 -13.07 7.28 4.75
CA SER A 117 -12.36 7.48 3.48
C SER A 117 -11.26 6.46 3.26
N VAL A 118 -10.69 5.88 4.31
CA VAL A 118 -9.62 4.88 4.23
C VAL A 118 -9.98 3.56 4.90
N ASP A 119 -9.46 2.46 4.37
CA ASP A 119 -9.65 1.10 4.88
C ASP A 119 -8.48 0.65 5.75
N LEU A 120 -7.28 1.13 5.41
CA LEU A 120 -6.01 0.86 6.09
C LEU A 120 -5.25 2.18 6.27
N VAL A 121 -4.40 2.25 7.27
CA VAL A 121 -3.45 3.35 7.45
C VAL A 121 -2.02 2.87 7.25
N GLN A 122 -1.20 3.70 6.60
CA GLN A 122 0.24 3.52 6.54
C GLN A 122 0.91 4.68 7.27
N LEU A 123 1.67 4.36 8.30
CA LEU A 123 2.43 5.28 9.13
C LEU A 123 3.86 5.34 8.58
N HIS A 124 4.27 6.49 8.10
CA HIS A 124 5.53 6.66 7.37
C HIS A 124 6.47 7.70 8.02
N GLY A 125 6.16 8.08 9.25
CA GLY A 125 6.94 8.98 10.09
C GLY A 125 7.66 8.24 11.23
N ASN A 126 7.60 8.83 12.43
CA ASN A 126 8.25 8.32 13.63
C ASN A 126 7.23 7.81 14.66
N GLU A 127 6.07 7.36 14.21
CA GLU A 127 4.99 6.92 15.06
C GLU A 127 5.44 5.75 15.95
N SER A 128 5.23 5.89 17.26
CA SER A 128 5.65 4.88 18.24
C SER A 128 4.68 3.70 18.33
N ASN A 129 5.12 2.59 18.92
CA ASN A 129 4.24 1.46 19.25
C ASN A 129 3.05 1.87 20.15
N ALA A 130 3.24 2.86 21.02
CA ALA A 130 2.16 3.40 21.86
C ALA A 130 1.12 4.14 20.99
N TYR A 131 1.56 4.93 20.01
CA TYR A 131 0.67 5.58 19.04
C TYR A 131 -0.15 4.54 18.25
N ILE A 132 0.49 3.50 17.73
CA ILE A 132 -0.17 2.43 16.97
C ILE A 132 -1.19 1.68 17.84
N SER A 133 -0.82 1.38 19.09
CA SER A 133 -1.70 0.69 20.02
C SER A 133 -2.94 1.52 20.35
N GLU A 134 -2.79 2.80 20.59
CA GLU A 134 -3.91 3.72 20.87
C GLU A 134 -4.79 3.93 19.63
N LEU A 135 -4.20 4.11 18.44
CA LEU A 135 -4.95 4.17 17.19
C LEU A 135 -5.84 2.93 17.01
N ARG A 136 -5.26 1.75 17.21
CA ARG A 136 -5.98 0.47 17.09
C ARG A 136 -7.07 0.31 18.15
N HIS A 137 -6.80 0.73 19.39
CA HIS A 137 -7.78 0.68 20.46
C HIS A 137 -9.02 1.51 20.14
N ARG A 138 -8.82 2.71 19.56
CA ARG A 138 -9.90 3.66 19.29
C ARG A 138 -10.62 3.43 17.97
N THR A 139 -9.99 2.84 16.95
CA THR A 139 -10.56 2.70 15.61
C THR A 139 -10.69 1.27 15.10
N ARG A 140 -9.81 0.36 15.56
CA ARG A 140 -9.64 -1.01 15.03
C ARG A 140 -9.15 -1.09 13.58
N VAL A 141 -8.76 0.03 12.97
CA VAL A 141 -8.20 0.07 11.61
C VAL A 141 -6.91 -0.75 11.52
N GLY A 142 -6.67 -1.41 10.40
CA GLY A 142 -5.40 -2.08 10.13
C GLY A 142 -4.27 -1.08 9.86
N ALA A 143 -3.12 -1.29 10.50
CA ALA A 143 -1.96 -0.40 10.43
C ALA A 143 -0.78 -1.07 9.73
N ILE A 144 -0.21 -0.37 8.74
CA ILE A 144 1.07 -0.68 8.10
C ILE A 144 2.08 0.35 8.63
N GLN A 145 3.23 -0.08 9.14
CA GLN A 145 4.30 0.85 9.52
C GLN A 145 5.47 0.74 8.54
N ALA A 146 5.87 1.87 7.97
CA ALA A 146 6.97 1.94 7.02
C ALA A 146 8.29 2.21 7.72
N PHE A 147 9.33 1.50 7.30
CA PHE A 147 10.70 1.65 7.79
C PHE A 147 11.64 1.86 6.62
N ARG A 148 12.41 2.94 6.66
CA ARG A 148 13.52 3.11 5.74
C ARG A 148 14.69 2.25 6.22
N VAL A 149 15.04 1.23 5.43
CA VAL A 149 16.09 0.27 5.78
C VAL A 149 17.43 0.74 5.24
N ARG A 150 18.39 0.99 6.14
CA ARG A 150 19.78 1.34 5.83
C ARG A 150 20.77 0.32 6.38
N GLY A 151 20.29 -0.55 7.26
CA GLY A 151 21.08 -1.59 7.90
C GLY A 151 20.28 -2.41 8.91
N SER A 152 20.96 -3.31 9.62
CA SER A 152 20.35 -4.27 10.54
C SER A 152 19.58 -3.67 11.72
N GLU A 153 19.94 -2.45 12.17
CA GLU A 153 19.20 -1.77 13.23
C GLU A 153 17.79 -1.40 12.81
N ASP A 154 17.62 -0.94 11.56
CA ASP A 154 16.30 -0.61 11.01
C ASP A 154 15.43 -1.86 10.86
N VAL A 155 16.05 -3.00 10.49
CA VAL A 155 15.38 -4.30 10.46
C VAL A 155 14.91 -4.69 11.86
N SER A 156 15.76 -4.57 12.88
CA SER A 156 15.40 -4.87 14.28
C SER A 156 14.26 -3.98 14.77
N ARG A 157 14.25 -2.69 14.40
CA ARG A 157 13.14 -1.77 14.70
C ARG A 157 11.84 -2.20 14.03
N ALA A 158 11.91 -2.61 12.77
CA ALA A 158 10.76 -3.09 12.02
C ALA A 158 10.17 -4.37 12.64
N GLU A 159 11.02 -5.32 13.03
CA GLU A 159 10.60 -6.54 13.75
C GLU A 159 9.89 -6.23 15.06
N GLY A 160 10.33 -5.21 15.80
CA GLY A 160 9.74 -4.76 17.07
C GLY A 160 8.47 -3.91 16.91
N SER A 161 8.00 -3.66 15.70
CA SER A 161 6.79 -2.87 15.46
C SER A 161 5.52 -3.59 15.92
N SER A 162 4.60 -2.85 16.55
CA SER A 162 3.27 -3.34 16.90
C SER A 162 2.24 -3.22 15.76
N ALA A 163 2.63 -2.71 14.58
CA ALA A 163 1.75 -2.66 13.42
C ALA A 163 1.34 -4.05 12.92
N ASP A 164 0.17 -4.13 12.28
CA ASP A 164 -0.33 -5.39 11.69
C ASP A 164 0.56 -5.87 10.56
N MET A 165 1.13 -4.95 9.78
CA MET A 165 2.07 -5.21 8.70
C MET A 165 3.22 -4.20 8.76
N ILE A 166 4.42 -4.60 8.33
CA ILE A 166 5.52 -3.66 8.11
C ILE A 166 5.77 -3.46 6.62
N LEU A 167 6.23 -2.27 6.27
CA LEU A 167 6.70 -1.96 4.94
C LEU A 167 8.18 -1.57 5.04
N LEU A 168 9.02 -2.24 4.25
CA LEU A 168 10.46 -2.02 4.22
C LEU A 168 10.81 -1.25 2.95
N ASP A 169 11.16 0.03 3.12
CA ASP A 169 11.55 0.92 2.02
C ASP A 169 13.07 0.93 1.89
N SER A 170 13.55 0.39 0.80
CA SER A 170 14.97 0.36 0.46
C SER A 170 15.58 1.73 0.15
N GLY A 171 14.76 2.77 -0.03
CA GLY A 171 15.16 4.17 -0.22
C GLY A 171 16.16 4.35 -1.37
N GLN A 172 15.69 4.55 -2.60
CA GLN A 172 16.58 5.03 -3.65
C GLN A 172 17.08 6.46 -3.32
N GLY A 173 18.37 6.64 -3.17
CA GLY A 173 18.97 7.96 -2.92
C GLY A 173 20.42 7.91 -2.43
N SER A 174 20.94 6.74 -2.03
CA SER A 174 22.32 6.63 -1.51
C SER A 174 23.34 6.16 -2.53
N GLY A 175 22.96 5.87 -3.78
CA GLY A 175 23.86 5.33 -4.81
C GLY A 175 24.37 3.90 -4.54
N ARG A 176 23.97 3.29 -3.44
CA ARG A 176 24.23 1.87 -3.14
C ARG A 176 23.06 1.04 -3.63
N ALA A 177 23.34 -0.03 -4.37
CA ALA A 177 22.39 -1.10 -4.59
C ALA A 177 21.90 -1.56 -3.21
N PHE A 178 20.57 -1.61 -3.03
CA PHE A 178 19.98 -2.12 -1.80
C PHE A 178 20.46 -3.56 -1.59
N ASP A 179 21.10 -3.80 -0.44
CA ASP A 179 21.49 -5.15 -0.06
C ASP A 179 20.25 -5.89 0.49
N TRP A 180 19.61 -6.66 -0.37
CA TRP A 180 18.47 -7.49 0.04
C TRP A 180 18.83 -8.54 1.09
N GLY A 181 20.13 -8.73 1.39
CA GLY A 181 20.61 -9.56 2.47
C GLY A 181 20.12 -9.12 3.85
N ASP A 182 19.95 -7.82 4.10
CA ASP A 182 19.40 -7.35 5.37
C ASP A 182 17.88 -7.65 5.49
N VAL A 183 17.14 -7.53 4.39
CA VAL A 183 15.69 -7.81 4.38
C VAL A 183 15.40 -9.31 4.50
N SER A 184 16.27 -10.17 3.99
CA SER A 184 16.14 -11.63 4.12
C SER A 184 16.17 -12.14 5.57
N ARG A 185 16.58 -11.28 6.52
CA ARG A 185 16.61 -11.59 7.96
C ARG A 185 15.30 -11.26 8.67
N VAL A 186 14.32 -10.68 7.96
CA VAL A 186 13.01 -10.37 8.53
C VAL A 186 12.18 -11.65 8.62
N HIS A 187 11.68 -11.95 9.84
CA HIS A 187 10.95 -13.18 10.13
C HIS A 187 9.43 -13.05 10.06
N ARG A 188 8.92 -11.82 9.98
CA ARG A 188 7.49 -11.56 9.84
C ARG A 188 7.13 -11.19 8.40
N PRO A 189 5.86 -11.35 7.97
CA PRO A 189 5.41 -10.87 6.66
C PRO A 189 5.66 -9.36 6.50
N PHE A 190 6.08 -8.93 5.31
CA PHE A 190 6.34 -7.53 5.02
C PHE A 190 6.03 -7.16 3.57
N ILE A 191 5.81 -5.88 3.35
CA ILE A 191 5.70 -5.26 2.03
C ILE A 191 7.07 -4.68 1.67
N LEU A 192 7.58 -5.01 0.49
CA LEU A 192 8.82 -4.45 -0.03
C LEU A 192 8.52 -3.19 -0.84
N ALA A 193 9.22 -2.10 -0.54
CA ALA A 193 9.15 -0.83 -1.25
C ALA A 193 10.55 -0.31 -1.62
N GLY A 194 10.59 0.82 -2.32
CA GLY A 194 11.83 1.53 -2.65
C GLY A 194 12.31 1.26 -4.07
N GLY A 195 11.96 2.17 -4.98
CA GLY A 195 12.44 2.19 -6.36
C GLY A 195 12.11 0.97 -7.23
N LEU A 196 11.13 0.18 -6.83
CA LEU A 196 10.63 -0.92 -7.65
C LEU A 196 9.99 -0.38 -8.92
N THR A 197 10.32 -0.99 -10.05
CA THR A 197 9.77 -0.69 -11.37
C THR A 197 9.24 -1.97 -12.01
N PRO A 198 8.41 -1.90 -13.06
CA PRO A 198 7.95 -3.10 -13.77
C PRO A 198 9.07 -4.06 -14.20
N GLU A 199 10.25 -3.52 -14.52
CA GLU A 199 11.42 -4.29 -14.95
C GLU A 199 12.13 -5.01 -13.79
N THR A 200 12.05 -4.45 -12.56
CA THR A 200 12.77 -4.98 -11.39
C THR A 200 11.93 -5.86 -10.48
N ILE A 201 10.60 -5.86 -10.65
CA ILE A 201 9.66 -6.65 -9.83
C ILE A 201 10.05 -8.13 -9.80
N GLY A 202 10.28 -8.74 -10.96
CA GLY A 202 10.57 -10.18 -11.05
C GLY A 202 11.79 -10.59 -10.23
N LYS A 203 12.84 -9.76 -10.25
CA LYS A 203 14.02 -9.97 -9.42
C LYS A 203 13.70 -9.84 -7.94
N ALA A 204 13.00 -8.78 -7.54
CA ALA A 204 12.60 -8.54 -6.16
C ALA A 204 11.79 -9.71 -5.58
N LEU A 205 10.80 -10.18 -6.32
CA LEU A 205 9.95 -11.30 -5.91
C LEU A 205 10.71 -12.62 -5.78
N THR A 206 11.69 -12.86 -6.66
CA THR A 206 12.48 -14.09 -6.66
C THR A 206 13.47 -14.12 -5.49
N GLU A 207 14.17 -13.01 -5.24
CA GLU A 207 15.27 -12.97 -4.25
C GLU A 207 14.76 -12.72 -2.83
N VAL A 208 13.70 -11.90 -2.67
CA VAL A 208 13.22 -11.44 -1.36
C VAL A 208 11.99 -12.20 -0.88
N ARG A 209 11.11 -12.61 -1.78
CA ARG A 209 9.82 -13.27 -1.49
C ARG A 209 8.97 -12.53 -0.45
N PRO A 210 8.71 -11.23 -0.65
CA PRO A 210 7.92 -10.46 0.30
C PRO A 210 6.45 -10.91 0.26
N TRP A 211 5.67 -10.60 1.31
CA TRP A 211 4.21 -10.77 1.31
C TRP A 211 3.55 -9.92 0.22
N GLY A 212 4.08 -8.75 -0.04
CA GLY A 212 3.61 -7.86 -1.10
C GLY A 212 4.69 -6.85 -1.50
N ILE A 213 4.41 -6.09 -2.55
CA ILE A 213 5.26 -5.00 -3.04
C ILE A 213 4.49 -3.69 -3.08
N ASP A 214 5.21 -2.59 -2.89
CA ASP A 214 4.68 -1.22 -2.98
C ASP A 214 5.47 -0.41 -4.02
N MET A 215 4.77 0.19 -4.97
CA MET A 215 5.37 0.99 -6.02
C MET A 215 4.79 2.40 -6.03
N SER A 216 5.66 3.39 -6.14
CA SER A 216 5.28 4.79 -6.27
C SER A 216 5.98 5.46 -7.45
N SER A 217 7.24 5.88 -7.32
CA SER A 217 7.97 6.56 -8.40
C SER A 217 8.26 5.67 -9.60
N GLY A 218 8.42 4.37 -9.40
CA GLY A 218 8.71 3.43 -10.51
C GLY A 218 7.57 3.21 -11.51
N ILE A 219 6.36 3.69 -11.16
CA ILE A 219 5.20 3.70 -12.06
C ILE A 219 4.85 5.12 -12.55
N GLU A 220 5.85 6.00 -12.61
CA GLU A 220 5.72 7.38 -13.08
C GLU A 220 6.55 7.67 -14.32
N THR A 221 6.04 8.61 -15.10
CA THR A 221 6.76 9.33 -16.14
C THR A 221 6.56 10.82 -15.87
N ASP A 222 7.65 11.61 -15.85
CA ASP A 222 7.62 13.04 -15.55
C ASP A 222 6.87 13.40 -14.25
N LYS A 223 7.06 12.59 -13.20
CA LYS A 223 6.41 12.72 -11.88
C LYS A 223 4.89 12.50 -11.87
N LEU A 224 4.31 12.01 -12.95
CA LEU A 224 2.91 11.64 -13.06
C LEU A 224 2.77 10.12 -13.20
N LYS A 225 1.71 9.55 -12.64
CA LYS A 225 1.43 8.12 -12.80
C LYS A 225 1.23 7.80 -14.28
N ASP A 226 1.91 6.77 -14.73
CA ASP A 226 1.90 6.31 -16.12
C ASP A 226 1.01 5.06 -16.24
N PRO A 227 -0.10 5.12 -16.97
CA PRO A 227 -1.03 3.99 -17.10
C PRO A 227 -0.39 2.71 -17.64
N ALA A 228 0.59 2.83 -18.57
CA ALA A 228 1.27 1.67 -19.14
C ALA A 228 2.18 1.00 -18.09
N LYS A 229 2.90 1.80 -17.28
CA LYS A 229 3.72 1.30 -16.18
C LYS A 229 2.88 0.70 -15.07
N ILE A 230 1.73 1.30 -14.74
CA ILE A 230 0.76 0.74 -13.79
C ILE A 230 0.31 -0.64 -14.26
N ALA A 231 -0.13 -0.77 -15.51
CA ALA A 231 -0.57 -2.03 -16.07
C ALA A 231 0.54 -3.09 -16.08
N ALA A 232 1.73 -2.72 -16.55
CA ALA A 232 2.89 -3.62 -16.58
C ALA A 232 3.30 -4.09 -15.18
N ALA A 233 3.23 -3.21 -14.18
CA ALA A 233 3.55 -3.52 -12.80
C ALA A 233 2.56 -4.54 -12.19
N VAL A 234 1.27 -4.28 -12.29
CA VAL A 234 0.23 -5.19 -11.76
C VAL A 234 0.26 -6.53 -12.46
N ASP A 235 0.33 -6.53 -13.79
CA ASP A 235 0.46 -7.74 -14.61
C ASP A 235 1.71 -8.56 -14.24
N GLY A 236 2.84 -7.89 -14.03
CA GLY A 236 4.09 -8.54 -13.63
C GLY A 236 3.98 -9.31 -12.31
N VAL A 237 3.28 -8.72 -11.32
CA VAL A 237 3.02 -9.39 -10.04
C VAL A 237 1.99 -10.51 -10.18
N HIS A 238 0.88 -10.26 -10.88
CA HIS A 238 -0.20 -11.25 -11.01
C HIS A 238 0.20 -12.49 -11.81
N ARG A 239 1.16 -12.36 -12.73
CA ARG A 239 1.72 -13.51 -13.47
C ARG A 239 2.79 -14.28 -12.71
N TRP A 240 3.39 -13.65 -11.70
CA TRP A 240 4.42 -14.31 -10.91
C TRP A 240 3.80 -15.42 -10.06
N ARG A 241 4.49 -16.57 -9.96
CA ARG A 241 4.06 -17.72 -9.16
C ARG A 241 5.20 -18.12 -8.22
N LEU A 242 4.84 -18.45 -6.99
CA LEU A 242 5.73 -18.98 -5.96
C LEU A 242 6.25 -20.38 -6.34
#